data_cb83574cbc8dc947dbae767afe30e7e3
#
_entry.id   cb83574cbc8dc947dbae767afe30e7e3
#
_cell.length_a   1.000
_cell.length_b   1.000
_cell.length_c   1.000
_cell.angle_alpha   90.00
_cell.angle_beta   90.00
_cell.angle_gamma   90.00
#
_symmetry.space_group_name_H-M   'P 1'
#
loop_
_entity.id
_entity.type
_entity.pdbx_description
1 polymer ?
#
loop_
_entity_poly.entity_id
_entity_poly.type
_entity_poly.pdbx_seq_one_letter_code
_entity_poly.pdbx_strand_id
1 'polypeptide(L)'
;MEQIVCQLLTDPPMPGPVNMAVDEVLLETVTRTGSPILRFYTWSEPTLSLGYFQLFSERERHPESLSCPVVRRATGGGAILHDRELTYSLSWPRRELPPGVDRKATKGSEWMYEWVHQSLIDVLAELGADAQFCKPTAGAEKSFLCFERRSGWDVGLGDVKILGSAQRSYRGGVLQHGSLLLSASPFTPQLAGLSEQGFPLGLDPLT
;
A
#
# COMPACT_ATOMS: atom_id res chain seq x y z
N MET A 1 24.82 -17.93 3.87
CA MET A 1 23.72 -17.00 4.15
C MET A 1 22.49 -17.84 4.45
N GLU A 2 21.88 -17.68 5.61
CA GLU A 2 20.61 -18.34 5.92
C GLU A 2 19.56 -17.84 4.95
N GLN A 3 18.79 -18.75 4.37
CA GLN A 3 17.74 -18.43 3.42
C GLN A 3 16.52 -17.94 4.20
N ILE A 4 16.08 -16.70 3.98
CA ILE A 4 14.84 -16.19 4.55
C ILE A 4 13.67 -16.73 3.73
N VAL A 5 12.80 -17.50 4.36
CA VAL A 5 11.57 -18.01 3.73
C VAL A 5 10.43 -17.06 4.06
N CYS A 6 9.85 -16.44 3.03
CA CYS A 6 8.67 -15.58 3.16
C CYS A 6 7.42 -16.39 2.79
N GLN A 7 6.42 -16.40 3.66
CA GLN A 7 5.13 -17.00 3.34
C GLN A 7 4.33 -16.07 2.43
N LEU A 8 3.79 -16.61 1.32
CA LEU A 8 2.90 -15.88 0.42
C LEU A 8 1.44 -16.28 0.67
N LEU A 9 0.59 -15.26 0.81
CA LEU A 9 -0.87 -15.40 0.90
C LEU A 9 -1.51 -14.61 -0.24
N THR A 10 -2.55 -15.19 -0.86
CA THR A 10 -3.40 -14.50 -1.82
C THR A 10 -4.84 -14.72 -1.40
N ASP A 11 -5.51 -13.64 -1.01
CA ASP A 11 -6.86 -13.71 -0.50
C ASP A 11 -7.89 -13.26 -1.55
N PRO A 12 -9.10 -13.83 -1.54
CA PRO A 12 -10.20 -13.32 -2.34
C PRO A 12 -10.61 -11.91 -1.87
N PRO A 13 -11.46 -11.20 -2.65
CA PRO A 13 -12.00 -9.92 -2.22
C PRO A 13 -12.72 -10.02 -0.87
N MET A 14 -12.33 -9.20 0.11
CA MET A 14 -12.90 -9.20 1.47
C MET A 14 -13.41 -7.81 1.87
N PRO A 15 -14.38 -7.73 2.82
CA PRO A 15 -14.79 -6.46 3.41
C PRO A 15 -13.65 -5.76 4.15
N GLY A 16 -13.66 -4.42 4.13
CA GLY A 16 -12.61 -3.61 4.73
C GLY A 16 -12.23 -3.96 6.17
N PRO A 17 -13.19 -4.17 7.11
CA PRO A 17 -12.84 -4.57 8.48
C PRO A 17 -12.08 -5.89 8.56
N VAL A 18 -12.38 -6.84 7.67
CA VAL A 18 -11.68 -8.13 7.61
C VAL A 18 -10.26 -7.94 7.10
N ASN A 19 -10.09 -7.18 6.00
CA ASN A 19 -8.76 -6.90 5.46
C ASN A 19 -7.84 -6.24 6.50
N MET A 20 -8.36 -5.27 7.26
CA MET A 20 -7.58 -4.60 8.31
C MET A 20 -7.25 -5.54 9.48
N ALA A 21 -8.19 -6.37 9.90
CA ALA A 21 -7.96 -7.34 10.98
C ALA A 21 -6.92 -8.39 10.59
N VAL A 22 -6.96 -8.89 9.35
CA VAL A 22 -5.96 -9.85 8.85
C VAL A 22 -4.57 -9.22 8.86
N ASP A 23 -4.38 -7.99 8.36
CA ASP A 23 -3.08 -7.32 8.38
C ASP A 23 -2.52 -7.17 9.81
N GLU A 24 -3.37 -6.85 10.80
CA GLU A 24 -2.95 -6.77 12.20
C GLU A 24 -2.54 -8.13 12.76
N VAL A 25 -3.31 -9.19 12.48
CA VAL A 25 -2.99 -10.57 12.90
C VAL A 25 -1.69 -11.05 12.26
N LEU A 26 -1.44 -10.73 10.99
CA LEU A 26 -0.19 -11.08 10.30
C LEU A 26 1.01 -10.38 10.95
N LEU A 27 0.89 -9.10 11.30
CA LEU A 27 1.92 -8.37 12.03
C LEU A 27 2.22 -9.02 13.39
N GLU A 28 1.20 -9.40 14.16
CA GLU A 28 1.38 -10.11 15.44
C GLU A 28 2.02 -11.49 15.23
N THR A 29 1.61 -12.21 14.20
CA THR A 29 2.16 -13.53 13.88
C THR A 29 3.65 -13.44 13.59
N VAL A 30 4.08 -12.48 12.77
CA VAL A 30 5.52 -12.26 12.46
C VAL A 30 6.32 -11.89 13.72
N THR A 31 5.77 -11.11 14.64
CA THR A 31 6.48 -10.81 15.89
C THR A 31 6.72 -12.03 16.76
N ARG A 32 5.86 -13.04 16.66
CA ARG A 32 5.94 -14.30 17.42
C ARG A 32 6.78 -15.36 16.72
N THR A 33 6.65 -15.50 15.39
CA THR A 33 7.29 -16.57 14.63
C THR A 33 8.66 -16.19 14.06
N GLY A 34 8.90 -14.89 13.83
CA GLY A 34 10.10 -14.41 13.13
C GLY A 34 10.08 -14.65 11.62
N SER A 35 9.02 -15.21 11.04
CA SER A 35 8.92 -15.52 9.62
C SER A 35 8.14 -14.44 8.87
N PRO A 36 8.72 -13.83 7.82
CA PRO A 36 8.03 -12.81 7.02
C PRO A 36 6.78 -13.37 6.32
N ILE A 37 5.77 -12.52 6.13
CA ILE A 37 4.54 -12.86 5.42
C ILE A 37 4.20 -11.75 4.43
N LEU A 38 4.10 -12.11 3.15
CA LEU A 38 3.59 -11.25 2.07
C LEU A 38 2.17 -11.68 1.73
N ARG A 39 1.25 -10.72 1.65
CA ARG A 39 -0.15 -10.94 1.32
C ARG A 39 -0.57 -10.02 0.19
N PHE A 40 -1.29 -10.57 -0.80
CA PHE A 40 -2.02 -9.81 -1.83
C PHE A 40 -3.51 -10.00 -1.64
N TYR A 41 -4.28 -8.91 -1.79
CA TYR A 41 -5.72 -8.93 -1.62
C TYR A 41 -6.41 -7.77 -2.35
N THR A 42 -7.73 -7.88 -2.47
CA THR A 42 -8.61 -6.86 -3.01
C THR A 42 -9.78 -6.60 -2.06
N TRP A 43 -10.67 -5.70 -2.42
CA TRP A 43 -11.77 -5.24 -1.59
C TRP A 43 -13.09 -5.68 -2.21
N SER A 44 -14.00 -6.23 -1.41
CA SER A 44 -15.32 -6.73 -1.89
C SER A 44 -16.30 -5.61 -2.25
N GLU A 45 -16.00 -4.39 -1.80
CA GLU A 45 -16.78 -3.18 -2.06
C GLU A 45 -15.90 -1.93 -1.90
N PRO A 46 -16.24 -0.82 -2.59
CA PRO A 46 -15.52 0.43 -2.41
C PRO A 46 -15.51 0.86 -0.95
N THR A 47 -14.32 1.05 -0.36
CA THR A 47 -14.16 1.29 1.08
C THR A 47 -13.19 2.45 1.33
N LEU A 48 -13.59 3.42 2.15
CA LEU A 48 -12.71 4.50 2.60
C LEU A 48 -11.90 4.06 3.82
N SER A 49 -10.56 3.96 3.71
CA SER A 49 -9.71 3.74 4.86
C SER A 49 -9.12 5.05 5.38
N LEU A 50 -9.37 5.38 6.64
CA LEU A 50 -8.73 6.48 7.33
C LEU A 50 -7.39 6.05 7.89
N GLY A 51 -6.38 6.90 7.78
CA GLY A 51 -5.13 6.72 8.50
C GLY A 51 -5.34 6.79 10.01
N TYR A 52 -4.45 6.16 10.78
CA TYR A 52 -4.58 6.01 12.22
C TYR A 52 -4.89 7.31 12.98
N PHE A 53 -4.29 8.43 12.56
CA PHE A 53 -4.43 9.73 13.22
C PHE A 53 -5.52 10.63 12.63
N GLN A 54 -6.19 10.25 11.54
CA GLN A 54 -7.25 11.07 10.95
C GLN A 54 -8.53 11.01 11.79
N LEU A 55 -9.22 12.13 11.90
CA LEU A 55 -10.53 12.18 12.55
C LEU A 55 -11.60 11.64 11.62
N PHE A 56 -12.63 10.98 12.17
CA PHE A 56 -13.75 10.45 11.37
C PHE A 56 -14.49 11.56 10.63
N SER A 57 -14.63 12.74 11.24
CA SER A 57 -15.26 13.92 10.62
C SER A 57 -14.51 14.45 9.40
N GLU A 58 -13.22 14.17 9.26
CA GLU A 58 -12.46 14.61 8.09
C GLU A 58 -12.94 13.97 6.77
N ARG A 59 -13.74 12.88 6.83
CA ARG A 59 -14.36 12.26 5.64
C ARG A 59 -15.27 13.22 4.87
N GLU A 60 -15.83 14.22 5.53
CA GLU A 60 -16.66 15.27 4.92
C GLU A 60 -15.89 16.10 3.88
N ARG A 61 -14.55 16.05 3.90
CA ARG A 61 -13.69 16.69 2.90
C ARG A 61 -13.68 15.97 1.54
N HIS A 62 -14.30 14.79 1.47
CA HIS A 62 -14.44 13.99 0.24
C HIS A 62 -15.88 13.45 0.14
N PRO A 63 -16.82 14.29 -0.32
CA PRO A 63 -18.25 13.96 -0.40
C PRO A 63 -18.55 12.72 -1.23
N GLU A 64 -17.77 12.47 -2.28
CA GLU A 64 -17.91 11.34 -3.20
C GLU A 64 -17.85 9.98 -2.50
N SER A 65 -17.08 9.87 -1.42
CA SER A 65 -16.94 8.62 -0.65
C SER A 65 -17.85 8.53 0.58
N LEU A 66 -18.77 9.47 0.79
CA LEU A 66 -19.63 9.45 1.99
C LEU A 66 -20.57 8.24 2.05
N SER A 67 -20.93 7.67 0.90
CA SER A 67 -21.74 6.44 0.82
C SER A 67 -20.91 5.16 1.05
N CYS A 68 -19.59 5.24 0.98
CA CYS A 68 -18.73 4.06 1.15
C CYS A 68 -18.59 3.68 2.63
N PRO A 69 -18.49 2.38 2.96
CA PRO A 69 -18.05 1.91 4.26
C PRO A 69 -16.71 2.55 4.65
N VAL A 70 -16.52 2.74 5.96
CA VAL A 70 -15.30 3.37 6.50
C VAL A 70 -14.60 2.41 7.44
N VAL A 71 -13.29 2.27 7.27
CA VAL A 71 -12.41 1.57 8.20
C VAL A 71 -11.29 2.49 8.66
N ARG A 72 -10.67 2.15 9.78
CA ARG A 72 -9.44 2.78 10.25
C ARG A 72 -8.32 1.76 10.17
N ARG A 73 -7.29 2.08 9.40
CA ARG A 73 -6.11 1.22 9.33
C ARG A 73 -5.14 1.49 10.49
N ALA A 74 -4.34 0.49 10.81
CA ALA A 74 -3.34 0.57 11.87
C ALA A 74 -2.16 1.51 11.52
N THR A 75 -1.95 1.80 10.24
CA THR A 75 -0.87 2.66 9.73
C THR A 75 -1.32 4.12 9.62
N GLY A 76 -0.36 5.04 9.55
CA GLY A 76 -0.63 6.47 9.34
C GLY A 76 -0.96 6.82 7.88
N GLY A 77 -0.76 8.09 7.55
CA GLY A 77 -0.99 8.65 6.21
C GLY A 77 -2.38 9.27 6.01
N GLY A 78 -2.65 9.79 4.80
CA GLY A 78 -3.95 10.31 4.38
C GLY A 78 -4.95 9.20 4.08
N ALA A 79 -6.23 9.55 3.89
CA ALA A 79 -7.28 8.60 3.55
C ALA A 79 -7.01 7.94 2.18
N ILE A 80 -7.45 6.70 2.02
CA ILE A 80 -7.42 5.98 0.75
C ILE A 80 -8.82 5.45 0.48
N LEU A 81 -9.33 5.67 -0.72
CA LEU A 81 -10.49 4.97 -1.24
C LEU A 81 -9.99 3.73 -1.97
N HIS A 82 -10.30 2.58 -1.42
CA HIS A 82 -10.01 1.27 -1.99
C HIS A 82 -11.17 0.81 -2.86
N ASP A 83 -10.89 0.51 -4.12
CA ASP A 83 -11.88 0.04 -5.10
C ASP A 83 -11.18 -0.77 -6.20
N ARG A 84 -10.62 -0.09 -7.21
CA ARG A 84 -9.99 -0.69 -8.39
C ARG A 84 -8.48 -0.76 -8.26
N GLU A 85 -8.02 -1.53 -7.30
CA GLU A 85 -6.61 -1.63 -6.94
C GLU A 85 -6.21 -3.05 -6.56
N LEU A 86 -4.93 -3.30 -6.60
CA LEU A 86 -4.30 -4.43 -5.91
C LEU A 86 -3.65 -3.91 -4.62
N THR A 87 -4.08 -4.44 -3.49
CA THR A 87 -3.45 -4.14 -2.20
C THR A 87 -2.45 -5.25 -1.85
N TYR A 88 -1.29 -4.86 -1.37
CA TYR A 88 -0.35 -5.78 -0.72
C TYR A 88 -0.16 -5.43 0.75
N SER A 89 0.18 -6.41 1.58
CA SER A 89 0.75 -6.19 2.89
C SER A 89 1.94 -7.11 3.12
N LEU A 90 3.04 -6.54 3.60
CA LEU A 90 4.24 -7.24 3.97
C LEU A 90 4.48 -7.03 5.46
N SER A 91 4.40 -8.12 6.23
CA SER A 91 4.79 -8.15 7.64
C SER A 91 6.18 -8.76 7.76
N TRP A 92 7.11 -8.05 8.42
CA TRP A 92 8.52 -8.41 8.49
C TRP A 92 9.07 -8.32 9.92
N PRO A 93 9.92 -9.29 10.36
CA PRO A 93 10.57 -9.19 11.66
C PRO A 93 11.65 -8.09 11.63
N ARG A 94 11.52 -7.10 12.51
CA ARG A 94 12.38 -5.89 12.50
C ARG A 94 13.87 -6.16 12.69
N ARG A 95 14.22 -7.30 13.28
CA ARG A 95 15.62 -7.68 13.55
C ARG A 95 16.33 -8.22 12.31
N GLU A 96 15.60 -8.69 11.33
CA GLU A 96 16.09 -9.26 10.11
C GLU A 96 16.03 -8.26 8.97
N LEU A 97 16.96 -8.35 8.04
CA LEU A 97 16.96 -7.58 6.81
C LEU A 97 16.96 -8.52 5.63
N PRO A 98 16.25 -8.20 4.54
CA PRO A 98 16.34 -8.98 3.33
C PRO A 98 17.74 -8.90 2.72
N PRO A 99 18.13 -9.88 1.88
CA PRO A 99 19.41 -9.88 1.20
C PRO A 99 19.64 -8.57 0.43
N GLY A 100 20.84 -8.03 0.52
CA GLY A 100 21.23 -6.78 -0.18
C GLY A 100 20.91 -5.47 0.55
N VAL A 101 20.13 -5.50 1.64
CA VAL A 101 19.82 -4.31 2.42
C VAL A 101 20.88 -4.07 3.52
N ASP A 102 21.55 -2.90 3.49
CA ASP A 102 22.49 -2.51 4.53
C ASP A 102 21.80 -1.71 5.64
N ARG A 103 21.81 -2.26 6.86
CA ARG A 103 21.27 -1.63 8.07
C ARG A 103 21.88 -0.26 8.37
N LYS A 104 23.13 -0.03 7.99
CA LYS A 104 23.83 1.24 8.24
C LYS A 104 23.42 2.34 7.26
N ALA A 105 22.95 1.96 6.09
CA ALA A 105 22.52 2.89 5.03
C ALA A 105 21.07 3.39 5.22
N THR A 106 20.29 2.79 6.14
CA THR A 106 18.87 3.08 6.28
C THR A 106 18.49 3.49 7.70
N LYS A 107 17.47 4.35 7.82
CA LYS A 107 16.92 4.78 9.11
C LYS A 107 15.67 3.96 9.44
N GLY A 108 15.73 3.21 10.54
CA GLY A 108 14.55 2.48 11.04
C GLY A 108 14.05 1.42 10.06
N SER A 109 12.83 1.62 9.53
CA SER A 109 12.17 0.75 8.54
C SER A 109 12.06 1.38 7.14
N GLU A 110 12.74 2.49 6.86
CA GLU A 110 12.70 3.16 5.54
C GLU A 110 13.18 2.25 4.41
N TRP A 111 14.14 1.35 4.70
CA TRP A 111 14.62 0.34 3.75
C TRP A 111 13.47 -0.49 3.12
N MET A 112 12.39 -0.69 3.87
CA MET A 112 11.27 -1.52 3.42
C MET A 112 10.47 -0.81 2.31
N TYR A 113 10.34 0.53 2.36
CA TYR A 113 9.75 1.29 1.25
C TYR A 113 10.59 1.13 -0.01
N GLU A 114 11.89 1.38 0.10
CA GLU A 114 12.82 1.29 -1.03
C GLU A 114 12.83 -0.12 -1.62
N TRP A 115 13.04 -1.12 -0.78
CA TRP A 115 13.17 -2.52 -1.22
C TRP A 115 11.88 -3.05 -1.87
N VAL A 116 10.73 -2.84 -1.24
CA VAL A 116 9.44 -3.31 -1.78
C VAL A 116 9.05 -2.54 -3.02
N HIS A 117 9.18 -1.21 -3.01
CA HIS A 117 8.76 -0.41 -4.15
C HIS A 117 9.70 -0.59 -5.35
N GLN A 118 11.01 -0.78 -5.12
CA GLN A 118 11.93 -1.12 -6.21
C GLN A 118 11.57 -2.48 -6.83
N SER A 119 11.26 -3.49 -6.01
CA SER A 119 10.81 -4.79 -6.52
C SER A 119 9.52 -4.67 -7.36
N LEU A 120 8.58 -3.81 -6.97
CA LEU A 120 7.37 -3.57 -7.75
C LEU A 120 7.65 -2.78 -9.04
N ILE A 121 8.58 -1.81 -9.01
CA ILE A 121 9.07 -1.11 -10.19
C ILE A 121 9.68 -2.11 -11.19
N ASP A 122 10.53 -3.02 -10.71
CA ASP A 122 11.18 -4.02 -11.54
C ASP A 122 10.15 -4.95 -12.22
N VAL A 123 9.14 -5.42 -11.47
CA VAL A 123 8.03 -6.20 -12.03
C VAL A 123 7.21 -5.42 -13.06
N LEU A 124 6.90 -4.15 -12.77
CA LEU A 124 6.18 -3.29 -13.72
C LEU A 124 6.98 -3.04 -15.00
N ALA A 125 8.31 -2.92 -14.88
CA ALA A 125 9.19 -2.81 -16.06
C ALA A 125 9.19 -4.08 -16.93
N GLU A 126 9.15 -5.28 -16.33
CA GLU A 126 8.99 -6.55 -17.07
C GLU A 126 7.65 -6.61 -17.81
N LEU A 127 6.61 -5.92 -17.29
CA LEU A 127 5.31 -5.77 -17.96
C LEU A 127 5.26 -4.61 -18.95
N GLY A 128 6.39 -3.91 -19.16
CA GLY A 128 6.53 -2.82 -20.13
C GLY A 128 6.16 -1.43 -19.58
N ALA A 129 5.86 -1.28 -18.29
CA ALA A 129 5.53 0.00 -17.66
C ALA A 129 6.79 0.65 -17.06
N ASP A 130 7.18 1.83 -17.56
CA ASP A 130 8.34 2.62 -17.06
C ASP A 130 7.98 3.38 -15.76
N ALA A 131 7.76 2.61 -14.70
CA ALA A 131 7.46 3.13 -13.38
C ALA A 131 8.73 3.57 -12.66
N GLN A 132 8.65 4.64 -11.87
CA GLN A 132 9.78 5.23 -11.16
C GLN A 132 9.35 5.77 -9.79
N PHE A 133 10.30 5.98 -8.88
CA PHE A 133 10.03 6.74 -7.67
C PHE A 133 9.58 8.16 -8.00
N CYS A 134 8.55 8.62 -7.29
CA CYS A 134 8.01 9.96 -7.47
C CYS A 134 8.99 11.03 -6.97
N LYS A 135 8.94 12.21 -7.60
CA LYS A 135 9.54 13.41 -7.02
C LYS A 135 8.57 13.99 -5.99
N PRO A 136 9.04 14.32 -4.77
CA PRO A 136 8.20 14.96 -3.76
C PRO A 136 7.59 16.26 -4.30
N THR A 137 6.29 16.47 -4.05
CA THR A 137 5.61 17.70 -4.42
C THR A 137 5.41 18.56 -3.18
N ALA A 138 6.00 19.74 -3.15
CA ALA A 138 5.81 20.70 -2.06
C ALA A 138 4.35 21.17 -2.00
N GLY A 139 3.77 21.23 -0.80
CA GLY A 139 2.42 21.80 -0.56
C GLY A 139 1.26 20.79 -0.65
N ALA A 140 1.44 19.61 -1.20
CA ALA A 140 0.38 18.58 -1.28
C ALA A 140 0.12 17.84 0.06
N GLU A 141 0.87 18.14 1.11
CA GLU A 141 0.79 17.47 2.42
C GLU A 141 -0.57 17.61 3.12
N LYS A 142 -1.39 18.60 2.72
CA LYS A 142 -2.68 18.92 3.31
C LYS A 142 -3.87 18.22 2.63
N SER A 143 -3.65 17.50 1.53
CA SER A 143 -4.73 16.79 0.85
C SER A 143 -5.33 15.71 1.75
N PHE A 144 -6.66 15.51 1.67
CA PHE A 144 -7.34 14.46 2.44
C PHE A 144 -6.94 13.08 1.94
N LEU A 145 -6.95 12.88 0.62
CA LEU A 145 -6.58 11.62 -0.01
C LEU A 145 -5.04 11.47 -0.10
N CYS A 146 -4.56 10.27 0.27
CA CYS A 146 -3.14 9.94 0.24
C CYS A 146 -2.54 9.99 -1.17
N PHE A 147 -3.30 9.59 -2.18
CA PHE A 147 -2.84 9.56 -3.57
C PHE A 147 -2.70 10.94 -4.21
N GLU A 148 -3.30 11.97 -3.64
CA GLU A 148 -3.07 13.37 -4.04
C GLU A 148 -1.77 13.95 -3.46
N ARG A 149 -1.12 13.22 -2.54
CA ARG A 149 0.19 13.57 -1.96
C ARG A 149 1.28 12.76 -2.63
N ARG A 150 2.49 13.32 -2.71
CA ARG A 150 3.66 12.61 -3.23
C ARG A 150 4.83 12.71 -2.27
N SER A 151 5.39 11.56 -1.92
CA SER A 151 6.66 11.40 -1.23
C SER A 151 7.71 10.84 -2.17
N GLY A 152 8.98 10.89 -1.79
CA GLY A 152 10.05 10.25 -2.55
C GLY A 152 9.99 8.72 -2.57
N TRP A 153 9.15 8.12 -1.73
CA TRP A 153 8.95 6.67 -1.68
C TRP A 153 7.76 6.19 -2.52
N ASP A 154 6.89 7.08 -2.96
CA ASP A 154 5.77 6.69 -3.83
C ASP A 154 6.26 6.32 -5.23
N VAL A 155 5.51 5.48 -5.95
CA VAL A 155 5.84 5.09 -7.33
C VAL A 155 4.83 5.70 -8.29
N GLY A 156 5.34 6.17 -9.42
CA GLY A 156 4.55 6.80 -10.47
C GLY A 156 4.90 6.31 -11.87
N LEU A 157 3.98 6.52 -12.81
CA LEU A 157 4.20 6.50 -14.24
C LEU A 157 4.13 7.93 -14.76
N GLY A 158 5.25 8.47 -15.25
CA GLY A 158 5.35 9.89 -15.54
C GLY A 158 4.97 10.75 -14.33
N ASP A 159 3.96 11.60 -14.49
CA ASP A 159 3.45 12.48 -13.43
C ASP A 159 2.27 11.88 -12.64
N VAL A 160 1.91 10.63 -12.85
CA VAL A 160 0.78 9.97 -12.16
C VAL A 160 1.30 9.04 -11.07
N LYS A 161 0.93 9.29 -9.81
CA LYS A 161 1.21 8.35 -8.71
C LYS A 161 0.29 7.15 -8.83
N ILE A 162 0.87 5.96 -8.99
CA ILE A 162 0.14 4.69 -9.11
C ILE A 162 0.26 3.80 -7.87
N LEU A 163 1.29 4.01 -7.03
CA LEU A 163 1.52 3.21 -5.83
C LEU A 163 1.90 4.09 -4.65
N GLY A 164 1.30 3.83 -3.51
CA GLY A 164 1.67 4.42 -2.23
C GLY A 164 1.52 3.42 -1.11
N SER A 165 2.33 3.58 -0.05
CA SER A 165 2.36 2.68 1.09
C SER A 165 2.42 3.41 2.41
N ALA A 166 2.07 2.71 3.48
CA ALA A 166 2.22 3.18 4.86
C ALA A 166 2.74 2.06 5.74
N GLN A 167 3.44 2.43 6.81
CA GLN A 167 4.05 1.47 7.74
C GLN A 167 3.52 1.61 9.17
N ARG A 168 3.59 0.50 9.90
CA ARG A 168 3.43 0.44 11.35
C ARG A 168 4.48 -0.49 11.96
N SER A 169 5.20 0.00 12.94
CA SER A 169 6.06 -0.85 13.79
C SER A 169 5.31 -1.25 15.06
N TYR A 170 5.37 -2.53 15.41
CA TYR A 170 4.73 -3.07 16.60
C TYR A 170 5.51 -4.27 17.15
N ARG A 171 5.91 -4.22 18.44
CA ARG A 171 6.53 -5.32 19.21
C ARG A 171 7.61 -6.13 18.49
N GLY A 172 8.44 -5.49 17.68
CA GLY A 172 9.53 -6.16 16.96
C GLY A 172 9.18 -6.61 15.54
N GLY A 173 7.97 -6.35 15.04
CA GLY A 173 7.56 -6.46 13.65
C GLY A 173 7.37 -5.11 12.99
N VAL A 174 7.39 -5.10 11.67
CA VAL A 174 6.98 -3.98 10.82
C VAL A 174 5.97 -4.49 9.81
N LEU A 175 4.83 -3.83 9.73
CA LEU A 175 3.87 -3.97 8.64
C LEU A 175 4.09 -2.82 7.67
N GLN A 176 4.21 -3.12 6.39
CA GLN A 176 4.01 -2.18 5.30
C GLN A 176 2.87 -2.69 4.43
N HIS A 177 1.86 -1.87 4.20
CA HIS A 177 0.87 -2.15 3.19
C HIS A 177 0.78 -1.01 2.20
N GLY A 178 0.43 -1.34 0.97
CA GLY A 178 0.35 -0.38 -0.13
C GLY A 178 -0.71 -0.78 -1.15
N SER A 179 -1.17 0.23 -1.89
CA SER A 179 -2.17 0.09 -2.93
C SER A 179 -1.56 0.46 -4.27
N LEU A 180 -1.65 -0.46 -5.24
CA LEU A 180 -1.34 -0.24 -6.63
C LEU A 180 -2.65 0.03 -7.38
N LEU A 181 -2.84 1.26 -7.85
CA LEU A 181 -4.04 1.65 -8.61
C LEU A 181 -4.03 0.98 -9.98
N LEU A 182 -5.01 0.13 -10.24
CA LEU A 182 -5.18 -0.56 -11.52
C LEU A 182 -5.98 0.29 -12.51
N SER A 183 -7.03 0.97 -12.04
CA SER A 183 -7.82 1.92 -12.81
C SER A 183 -8.49 2.95 -11.92
N ALA A 184 -8.98 4.05 -12.51
CA ALA A 184 -9.71 5.08 -11.80
C ALA A 184 -11.03 4.56 -11.24
N SER A 185 -11.32 4.88 -9.97
CA SER A 185 -12.61 4.61 -9.34
C SER A 185 -13.63 5.71 -9.69
N PRO A 186 -14.93 5.37 -9.84
CA PRO A 186 -15.99 6.39 -9.95
C PRO A 186 -16.05 7.36 -8.77
N PHE A 187 -15.57 6.95 -7.59
CA PHE A 187 -15.50 7.78 -6.39
C PHE A 187 -14.27 8.67 -6.33
N THR A 188 -13.24 8.37 -7.11
CA THR A 188 -12.00 9.16 -7.22
C THR A 188 -11.54 9.23 -8.68
N PRO A 189 -12.36 9.80 -9.59
CA PRO A 189 -12.07 9.81 -11.03
C PRO A 189 -10.80 10.61 -11.38
N GLN A 190 -10.34 11.48 -10.49
CA GLN A 190 -9.09 12.24 -10.63
C GLN A 190 -7.83 11.41 -10.36
N LEU A 191 -7.95 10.23 -9.73
CA LEU A 191 -6.84 9.33 -9.44
C LEU A 191 -6.75 8.26 -10.53
N ALA A 192 -5.90 8.49 -11.51
CA ALA A 192 -5.66 7.53 -12.59
C ALA A 192 -4.82 6.34 -12.08
N GLY A 193 -5.11 5.15 -12.60
CA GLY A 193 -4.31 3.94 -12.37
C GLY A 193 -3.52 3.53 -13.62
N LEU A 194 -3.04 2.31 -13.62
CA LEU A 194 -2.27 1.72 -14.73
C LEU A 194 -3.05 1.72 -16.05
N SER A 195 -4.35 1.44 -16.00
CA SER A 195 -5.22 1.35 -17.19
C SER A 195 -5.27 2.67 -17.96
N GLU A 196 -5.45 3.79 -17.24
CA GLU A 196 -5.47 5.14 -17.85
C GLU A 196 -4.11 5.56 -18.39
N GLN A 197 -3.03 4.90 -17.98
CA GLN A 197 -1.66 5.09 -18.49
C GLN A 197 -1.32 4.13 -19.65
N GLY A 198 -2.30 3.37 -20.16
CA GLY A 198 -2.11 2.44 -21.29
C GLY A 198 -1.59 1.06 -20.90
N PHE A 199 -1.59 0.73 -19.62
CA PHE A 199 -1.17 -0.58 -19.09
C PHE A 199 -2.33 -1.29 -18.38
N PRO A 200 -3.37 -1.75 -19.10
CA PRO A 200 -4.44 -2.50 -18.50
C PRO A 200 -3.89 -3.86 -18.04
N LEU A 201 -3.56 -3.99 -16.77
CA LEU A 201 -3.36 -5.30 -16.19
C LEU A 201 -4.74 -5.96 -16.12
N GLY A 202 -4.91 -7.06 -16.83
CA GLY A 202 -6.14 -7.85 -16.84
C GLY A 202 -6.35 -8.61 -15.51
N LEU A 203 -6.13 -7.92 -14.41
CA LEU A 203 -6.55 -8.39 -13.10
C LEU A 203 -8.03 -8.06 -13.01
N ASP A 204 -8.85 -8.96 -13.53
CA ASP A 204 -10.25 -9.01 -13.14
C ASP A 204 -10.24 -9.33 -11.63
N PRO A 205 -10.63 -8.40 -10.76
CA PRO A 205 -10.63 -8.66 -9.31
C PRO A 205 -11.64 -9.74 -8.92
N LEU A 206 -12.36 -10.32 -9.87
CA LEU A 206 -13.38 -11.36 -9.72
C LEU A 206 -12.96 -12.73 -10.28
N THR A 207 -11.77 -12.88 -10.83
CA THR A 207 -11.16 -14.16 -11.22
C THR A 207 -9.82 -14.35 -10.49
#